data_48331e4369ae4f1f0c41c14afa8c4a1f
#
_entry.id   48331e4369ae4f1f0c41c14afa8c4a1f
#
_cell.length_a   1.000
_cell.length_b   1.000
_cell.length_c   1.000
_cell.angle_alpha   90.00
_cell.angle_beta   90.00
_cell.angle_gamma   90.00
#
_symmetry.space_group_name_H-M   'P 1'
#
loop_
_entity.id
_entity.type
_entity.pdbx_description
1 polymer ?
#
loop_
_entity_poly.entity_id
_entity_poly.type
_entity_poly.pdbx_seq_one_letter_code
_entity_poly.pdbx_strand_id
1 'polypeptide(L)'
;MIEIALFGLGRIGLMHGKNLMRNKDFNLKYVYDLNKKLNKKISKILKSTPIDNPSIAFKDKKLDAIFIASTTSTHIKLILEAVKYKKAIFCEKPLDLNIKKINDCKNKIKKFNPKIQLGFNRRYDPGHNHLKKQLLNRKIGKLEKIIITSRDPAPPSIKYLKESGGIFKDMMIHDFDLVRFYLDKDEPINLIATGS
;
A
#
# COMPACT_ATOMS: atom_id res chain seq x y z
N MET A 1 -20.69 6.71 -5.78
CA MET A 1 -19.60 5.93 -6.40
C MET A 1 -18.34 6.76 -6.26
N ILE A 2 -17.23 6.18 -5.77
CA ILE A 2 -15.96 6.87 -5.55
C ILE A 2 -15.14 6.80 -6.84
N GLU A 3 -14.76 7.95 -7.38
CA GLU A 3 -13.96 8.06 -8.61
C GLU A 3 -12.46 7.88 -8.29
N ILE A 4 -11.82 6.90 -8.92
CA ILE A 4 -10.44 6.50 -8.61
C ILE A 4 -9.54 6.59 -9.83
N ALA A 5 -8.28 7.00 -9.62
CA ALA A 5 -7.20 6.78 -10.56
C ALA A 5 -6.20 5.77 -9.98
N LEU A 6 -5.77 4.80 -10.78
CA LEU A 6 -4.77 3.80 -10.42
C LEU A 6 -3.45 4.07 -11.13
N PHE A 7 -2.38 4.22 -10.35
CA PHE A 7 -1.02 4.47 -10.82
C PHE A 7 -0.12 3.26 -10.56
N GLY A 8 0.54 2.79 -11.62
CA GLY A 8 1.29 1.54 -11.62
C GLY A 8 0.41 0.36 -12.02
N LEU A 9 0.69 -0.23 -13.17
CA LEU A 9 -0.13 -1.28 -13.78
C LEU A 9 0.62 -2.62 -13.90
N GLY A 10 1.65 -2.81 -13.07
CA GLY A 10 2.33 -4.08 -12.90
C GLY A 10 1.40 -5.15 -12.30
N ARG A 11 1.97 -6.27 -11.88
CA ARG A 11 1.22 -7.41 -11.30
C ARG A 11 0.26 -6.99 -10.19
N ILE A 12 0.73 -6.19 -9.23
CA ILE A 12 -0.07 -5.74 -8.07
C ILE A 12 -1.12 -4.71 -8.51
N GLY A 13 -0.75 -3.75 -9.35
CA GLY A 13 -1.71 -2.76 -9.86
C GLY A 13 -2.84 -3.39 -10.67
N LEU A 14 -2.54 -4.38 -11.52
CA LEU A 14 -3.58 -5.12 -12.26
C LEU A 14 -4.51 -5.88 -11.30
N MET A 15 -3.99 -6.50 -10.25
CA MET A 15 -4.79 -7.18 -9.23
C MET A 15 -5.75 -6.19 -8.56
N HIS A 16 -5.24 -5.06 -8.09
CA HIS A 16 -6.06 -4.01 -7.48
C HIS A 16 -7.09 -3.43 -8.46
N GLY A 17 -6.70 -3.16 -9.70
CA GLY A 17 -7.61 -2.67 -10.72
C GLY A 17 -8.79 -3.62 -10.94
N LYS A 18 -8.54 -4.94 -11.01
CA LYS A 18 -9.60 -5.95 -11.10
C LYS A 18 -10.51 -5.97 -9.87
N ASN A 19 -9.94 -5.79 -8.67
CA ASN A 19 -10.72 -5.74 -7.44
C ASN A 19 -11.61 -4.48 -7.38
N LEU A 20 -11.08 -3.33 -7.77
CA LEU A 20 -11.83 -2.08 -7.86
C LEU A 20 -13.00 -2.18 -8.84
N MET A 21 -12.78 -2.78 -10.02
CA MET A 21 -13.85 -2.99 -11.01
C MET A 21 -14.99 -3.90 -10.53
N ARG A 22 -14.70 -4.85 -9.62
CA ARG A 22 -15.72 -5.77 -9.08
C ARG A 22 -16.56 -5.16 -7.98
N ASN A 23 -16.13 -4.06 -7.41
CA ASN A 23 -16.82 -3.39 -6.33
C ASN A 23 -17.65 -2.22 -6.88
N LYS A 24 -18.97 -2.27 -6.65
CA LYS A 24 -19.94 -1.27 -7.16
C LYS A 24 -19.78 0.13 -6.55
N ASP A 25 -19.05 0.24 -5.45
CA ASP A 25 -18.82 1.53 -4.79
C ASP A 25 -17.76 2.38 -5.47
N PHE A 26 -16.97 1.77 -6.38
CA PHE A 26 -15.83 2.40 -7.05
C PHE A 26 -16.05 2.49 -8.57
N ASN A 27 -15.58 3.60 -9.13
CA ASN A 27 -15.38 3.76 -10.56
C ASN A 27 -13.89 3.99 -10.84
N LEU A 28 -13.25 3.07 -11.56
CA LEU A 28 -11.86 3.21 -11.99
C LEU A 28 -11.80 4.09 -13.24
N LYS A 29 -11.76 5.40 -13.05
CA LYS A 29 -11.83 6.39 -14.12
C LYS A 29 -10.55 6.44 -14.94
N TYR A 30 -9.39 6.55 -14.27
CA TYR A 30 -8.10 6.70 -14.92
C TYR A 30 -7.14 5.60 -14.52
N VAL A 31 -6.25 5.25 -15.47
CA VAL A 31 -5.08 4.42 -15.20
C VAL A 31 -3.83 5.07 -15.78
N TYR A 32 -2.71 4.90 -15.11
CA TYR A 32 -1.42 5.44 -15.50
C TYR A 32 -0.28 4.46 -15.23
N ASP A 33 0.60 4.33 -16.22
CA ASP A 33 1.89 3.66 -16.10
C ASP A 33 2.92 4.35 -16.99
N LEU A 34 4.17 4.38 -16.55
CA LEU A 34 5.29 4.92 -17.36
C LEU A 34 5.48 4.13 -18.65
N ASN A 35 5.21 2.82 -18.63
CA ASN A 35 5.22 2.00 -19.81
C ASN A 35 3.92 2.21 -20.61
N LYS A 36 3.99 3.04 -21.65
CA LYS A 36 2.85 3.39 -22.51
C LYS A 36 2.15 2.18 -23.14
N LYS A 37 2.92 1.12 -23.51
CA LYS A 37 2.33 -0.12 -24.07
C LYS A 37 1.50 -0.84 -23.01
N LEU A 38 2.05 -0.96 -21.80
CA LEU A 38 1.36 -1.58 -20.66
C LEU A 38 0.12 -0.75 -20.28
N ASN A 39 0.25 0.57 -20.19
CA ASN A 39 -0.86 1.49 -19.91
C ASN A 39 -2.03 1.27 -20.88
N LYS A 40 -1.76 1.30 -22.19
CA LYS A 40 -2.79 1.06 -23.23
C LYS A 40 -3.38 -0.35 -23.18
N LYS A 41 -2.57 -1.39 -22.87
CA LYS A 41 -3.04 -2.76 -22.76
C LYS A 41 -3.97 -2.94 -21.55
N ILE A 42 -3.53 -2.49 -20.37
CA ILE A 42 -4.24 -2.70 -19.12
C ILE A 42 -5.50 -1.82 -19.02
N SER A 43 -5.48 -0.60 -19.58
CA SER A 43 -6.68 0.25 -19.62
C SER A 43 -7.87 -0.43 -20.31
N LYS A 44 -7.62 -1.18 -21.38
CA LYS A 44 -8.67 -1.95 -22.08
C LYS A 44 -9.24 -3.06 -21.18
N ILE A 45 -8.37 -3.78 -20.44
CA ILE A 45 -8.78 -4.85 -19.52
C ILE A 45 -9.62 -4.27 -18.38
N LEU A 46 -9.19 -3.12 -17.86
CA LEU A 46 -9.83 -2.45 -16.72
C LEU A 46 -10.97 -1.50 -17.12
N LYS A 47 -11.30 -1.41 -18.41
CA LYS A 47 -12.36 -0.53 -18.97
C LYS A 47 -12.24 0.91 -18.45
N SER A 48 -11.01 1.43 -18.36
CA SER A 48 -10.68 2.72 -17.79
C SER A 48 -9.91 3.59 -18.79
N THR A 49 -9.89 4.90 -18.58
CA THR A 49 -9.21 5.84 -19.48
C THR A 49 -7.71 5.86 -19.19
N PRO A 50 -6.84 5.51 -20.14
CA PRO A 50 -5.40 5.68 -19.97
C PRO A 50 -5.05 7.16 -20.04
N ILE A 51 -4.21 7.61 -19.12
CA ILE A 51 -3.65 8.97 -19.15
C ILE A 51 -2.14 8.92 -19.33
N ASP A 52 -1.59 9.91 -20.02
CA ASP A 52 -0.14 10.01 -20.29
C ASP A 52 0.61 10.80 -19.21
N ASN A 53 -0.12 11.55 -18.40
CA ASN A 53 0.43 12.36 -17.32
C ASN A 53 -0.44 12.26 -16.06
N PRO A 54 0.14 11.91 -14.89
CA PRO A 54 -0.59 11.84 -13.63
C PRO A 54 -1.29 13.13 -13.24
N SER A 55 -0.81 14.30 -13.71
CA SER A 55 -1.39 15.59 -13.39
C SER A 55 -2.84 15.73 -13.88
N ILE A 56 -3.25 14.97 -14.89
CA ILE A 56 -4.63 14.94 -15.38
C ILE A 56 -5.55 14.45 -14.25
N ALA A 57 -5.18 13.35 -13.61
CA ALA A 57 -5.94 12.79 -12.50
C ALA A 57 -5.91 13.70 -11.25
N PHE A 58 -4.75 14.26 -10.90
CA PHE A 58 -4.65 15.15 -9.74
C PHE A 58 -5.54 16.39 -9.89
N LYS A 59 -5.57 17.00 -11.08
CA LYS A 59 -6.34 18.22 -11.36
C LYS A 59 -7.84 17.99 -11.56
N ASP A 60 -8.26 16.76 -11.81
CA ASP A 60 -9.68 16.45 -11.99
C ASP A 60 -10.43 16.61 -10.68
N LYS A 61 -11.29 17.65 -10.60
CA LYS A 61 -12.10 17.94 -9.42
C LYS A 61 -13.12 16.85 -9.09
N LYS A 62 -13.52 16.04 -10.07
CA LYS A 62 -14.47 14.94 -9.89
C LYS A 62 -13.81 13.66 -9.42
N LEU A 63 -12.48 13.59 -9.40
CA LEU A 63 -11.75 12.43 -8.89
C LEU A 63 -11.62 12.51 -7.37
N ASP A 64 -11.96 11.45 -6.66
CA ASP A 64 -11.95 11.39 -5.20
C ASP A 64 -10.63 10.86 -4.64
N ALA A 65 -10.06 9.83 -5.27
CA ALA A 65 -8.92 9.10 -4.72
C ALA A 65 -7.88 8.70 -5.77
N ILE A 66 -6.64 8.60 -5.30
CA ILE A 66 -5.51 8.06 -6.05
C ILE A 66 -5.08 6.74 -5.41
N PHE A 67 -4.98 5.70 -6.22
CA PHE A 67 -4.50 4.39 -5.83
C PHE A 67 -3.08 4.20 -6.39
N ILE A 68 -2.07 4.09 -5.54
CA ILE A 68 -0.65 4.03 -5.91
C ILE A 68 -0.16 2.59 -5.72
N ALA A 69 0.13 1.91 -6.84
CA ALA A 69 0.69 0.57 -6.92
C ALA A 69 1.92 0.52 -7.87
N SER A 70 2.57 1.66 -8.02
CA SER A 70 3.78 1.85 -8.82
C SER A 70 5.04 1.36 -8.09
N THR A 71 6.22 1.63 -8.62
CA THR A 71 7.49 1.32 -7.95
C THR A 71 7.67 2.18 -6.69
N THR A 72 8.23 1.61 -5.63
CA THR A 72 8.42 2.25 -4.33
C THR A 72 9.06 3.64 -4.41
N SER A 73 10.04 3.81 -5.30
CA SER A 73 10.74 5.09 -5.49
C SER A 73 9.83 6.26 -5.93
N THR A 74 8.63 5.97 -6.40
CA THR A 74 7.67 6.99 -6.87
C THR A 74 6.59 7.33 -5.83
N HIS A 75 6.42 6.51 -4.80
CA HIS A 75 5.31 6.62 -3.86
C HIS A 75 5.24 7.98 -3.18
N ILE A 76 6.33 8.43 -2.54
CA ILE A 76 6.36 9.72 -1.82
C ILE A 76 6.03 10.89 -2.76
N LYS A 77 6.59 10.91 -3.97
CA LYS A 77 6.30 11.97 -4.94
C LYS A 77 4.82 12.03 -5.29
N LEU A 78 4.21 10.89 -5.57
CA LEU A 78 2.80 10.79 -5.93
C LEU A 78 1.88 11.16 -4.75
N ILE A 79 2.25 10.76 -3.52
CA ILE A 79 1.52 11.14 -2.30
C ILE A 79 1.56 12.66 -2.11
N LEU A 80 2.73 13.29 -2.20
CA LEU A 80 2.87 14.73 -2.04
C LEU A 80 2.02 15.51 -3.06
N GLU A 81 1.97 15.02 -4.30
CA GLU A 81 1.10 15.64 -5.31
C GLU A 81 -0.38 15.41 -5.00
N ALA A 82 -0.80 14.19 -4.66
CA ALA A 82 -2.19 13.89 -4.34
C ALA A 82 -2.71 14.73 -3.16
N VAL A 83 -1.87 14.94 -2.13
CA VAL A 83 -2.20 15.79 -0.97
C VAL A 83 -2.44 17.24 -1.35
N LYS A 84 -1.63 17.82 -2.26
CA LYS A 84 -1.84 19.20 -2.76
C LYS A 84 -3.23 19.39 -3.38
N TYR A 85 -3.73 18.36 -4.04
CA TYR A 85 -5.06 18.36 -4.67
C TYR A 85 -6.16 17.77 -3.79
N LYS A 86 -5.88 17.56 -2.49
CA LYS A 86 -6.82 17.06 -1.47
C LYS A 86 -7.46 15.71 -1.85
N LYS A 87 -6.75 14.85 -2.59
CA LYS A 87 -7.22 13.51 -2.93
C LYS A 87 -7.02 12.56 -1.77
N ALA A 88 -7.97 11.65 -1.55
CA ALA A 88 -7.72 10.48 -0.71
C ALA A 88 -6.68 9.56 -1.38
N ILE A 89 -5.90 8.83 -0.59
CA ILE A 89 -4.75 8.09 -1.09
C ILE A 89 -4.78 6.67 -0.53
N PHE A 90 -4.71 5.69 -1.42
CA PHE A 90 -4.20 4.37 -1.08
C PHE A 90 -2.80 4.23 -1.68
N CYS A 91 -1.84 3.73 -0.90
CA CYS A 91 -0.49 3.49 -1.39
C CYS A 91 -0.01 2.10 -0.97
N GLU A 92 0.55 1.35 -1.91
CA GLU A 92 1.21 0.07 -1.62
C GLU A 92 2.42 0.24 -0.71
N LYS A 93 2.71 -0.81 0.01
CA LYS A 93 3.91 -0.92 0.85
C LYS A 93 5.17 -1.25 0.00
N PRO A 94 6.37 -0.94 0.46
CA PRO A 94 6.70 0.02 1.49
C PRO A 94 6.51 1.45 0.99
N LEU A 95 6.34 2.40 1.91
CA LEU A 95 6.16 3.81 1.52
C LEU A 95 7.42 4.39 0.85
N ASP A 96 8.58 4.04 1.39
CA ASP A 96 9.93 4.26 0.81
C ASP A 96 10.91 3.30 1.51
N LEU A 97 12.08 3.08 0.92
CA LEU A 97 13.16 2.30 1.53
C LEU A 97 14.00 3.12 2.52
N ASN A 98 13.85 4.44 2.52
CA ASN A 98 14.60 5.37 3.37
C ASN A 98 13.68 6.01 4.41
N ILE A 99 13.91 5.71 5.68
CA ILE A 99 13.11 6.21 6.80
C ILE A 99 13.14 7.74 6.91
N LYS A 100 14.26 8.39 6.58
CA LYS A 100 14.35 9.85 6.57
C LYS A 100 13.37 10.46 5.58
N LYS A 101 13.30 9.91 4.35
CA LYS A 101 12.33 10.38 3.35
C LYS A 101 10.89 10.18 3.81
N ILE A 102 10.59 9.08 4.51
CA ILE A 102 9.27 8.81 5.09
C ILE A 102 8.91 9.88 6.11
N ASN A 103 9.83 10.17 7.06
CA ASN A 103 9.64 11.17 8.08
C ASN A 103 9.48 12.58 7.50
N ASP A 104 10.30 12.93 6.51
CA ASP A 104 10.19 14.20 5.79
C ASP A 104 8.84 14.34 5.08
N CYS A 105 8.38 13.26 4.43
CA CYS A 105 7.06 13.23 3.82
C CYS A 105 5.95 13.43 4.86
N LYS A 106 5.97 12.66 5.96
CA LYS A 106 5.02 12.78 7.07
C LYS A 106 4.95 14.22 7.59
N ASN A 107 6.10 14.87 7.84
CA ASN A 107 6.16 16.23 8.32
C ASN A 107 5.55 17.23 7.32
N LYS A 108 5.82 17.06 6.01
CA LYS A 108 5.27 17.93 4.97
C LYS A 108 3.76 17.85 4.84
N ILE A 109 3.19 16.64 5.00
CA ILE A 109 1.75 16.43 4.79
C ILE A 109 0.91 16.59 6.05
N LYS A 110 1.51 16.54 7.24
CA LYS A 110 0.80 16.57 8.54
C LYS A 110 -0.21 17.72 8.64
N LYS A 111 0.14 18.91 8.18
CA LYS A 111 -0.72 20.11 8.23
C LYS A 111 -1.98 20.00 7.36
N PHE A 112 -2.00 19.10 6.38
CA PHE A 112 -3.15 18.91 5.47
C PHE A 112 -4.13 17.86 5.98
N ASN A 113 -3.77 17.12 7.03
CA ASN A 113 -4.54 15.98 7.57
C ASN A 113 -5.11 15.06 6.46
N PRO A 114 -4.25 14.53 5.56
CA PRO A 114 -4.73 13.80 4.39
C PRO A 114 -5.27 12.43 4.77
N LYS A 115 -6.27 11.95 4.04
CA LYS A 115 -6.76 10.57 4.14
C LYS A 115 -5.81 9.65 3.39
N ILE A 116 -4.95 8.92 4.12
CA ILE A 116 -3.99 7.99 3.55
C ILE A 116 -4.16 6.61 4.18
N GLN A 117 -4.26 5.59 3.32
CA GLN A 117 -4.24 4.19 3.67
C GLN A 117 -3.02 3.52 3.04
N LEU A 118 -2.20 2.84 3.84
CA LEU A 118 -1.12 1.98 3.34
C LEU A 118 -1.59 0.55 3.12
N GLY A 119 -1.01 -0.13 2.15
CA GLY A 119 -1.37 -1.46 1.68
C GLY A 119 -0.96 -2.61 2.61
N PHE A 120 -1.13 -2.46 3.92
CA PHE A 120 -0.96 -3.53 4.89
C PHE A 120 -2.20 -4.43 4.92
N ASN A 121 -2.28 -5.32 3.96
CA ASN A 121 -3.44 -6.14 3.68
C ASN A 121 -3.81 -7.14 4.78
N ARG A 122 -2.84 -7.64 5.56
CA ARG A 122 -3.10 -8.65 6.60
C ARG A 122 -4.05 -8.14 7.70
N ARG A 123 -4.11 -6.85 7.96
CA ARG A 123 -5.07 -6.25 8.90
C ARG A 123 -6.53 -6.45 8.48
N TYR A 124 -6.76 -6.67 7.18
CA TYR A 124 -8.10 -6.86 6.59
C TYR A 124 -8.42 -8.33 6.30
N ASP A 125 -7.47 -9.22 6.57
CA ASP A 125 -7.73 -10.66 6.52
C ASP A 125 -8.76 -11.06 7.59
N PRO A 126 -9.81 -11.83 7.23
CA PRO A 126 -10.87 -12.20 8.17
C PRO A 126 -10.36 -12.91 9.43
N GLY A 127 -9.37 -13.81 9.30
CA GLY A 127 -8.78 -14.54 10.42
C GLY A 127 -8.02 -13.62 11.36
N HIS A 128 -7.12 -12.79 10.81
CA HIS A 128 -6.36 -11.82 11.61
C HIS A 128 -7.26 -10.78 12.28
N ASN A 129 -8.29 -10.32 11.58
CA ASN A 129 -9.25 -9.36 12.13
C ASN A 129 -10.10 -10.01 13.25
N HIS A 130 -10.52 -11.26 13.07
CA HIS A 130 -11.23 -12.00 14.10
C HIS A 130 -10.38 -12.17 15.36
N LEU A 131 -9.12 -12.62 15.22
CA LEU A 131 -8.19 -12.77 16.34
C LEU A 131 -7.98 -11.43 17.08
N LYS A 132 -7.79 -10.32 16.35
CA LYS A 132 -7.69 -8.99 16.96
C LYS A 132 -8.92 -8.65 17.82
N LYS A 133 -10.12 -8.95 17.33
CA LYS A 133 -11.38 -8.73 18.08
C LYS A 133 -11.44 -9.59 19.35
N GLN A 134 -10.98 -10.86 19.29
CA GLN A 134 -10.95 -11.73 20.49
C GLN A 134 -9.97 -11.20 21.55
N LEU A 135 -8.79 -10.70 21.11
CA LEU A 135 -7.81 -10.06 22.00
C LEU A 135 -8.36 -8.80 22.66
N LEU A 136 -8.94 -7.88 21.88
CA LEU A 136 -9.54 -6.63 22.41
C LEU A 136 -10.65 -6.90 23.41
N ASN A 137 -11.47 -7.91 23.17
CA ASN A 137 -12.57 -8.30 24.05
C ASN A 137 -12.12 -9.20 25.22
N ARG A 138 -10.83 -9.45 25.37
CA ARG A 138 -10.22 -10.32 26.40
C ARG A 138 -10.80 -11.74 26.46
N LYS A 139 -11.40 -12.22 25.36
CA LYS A 139 -12.01 -13.57 25.32
C LYS A 139 -10.99 -14.70 25.35
N ILE A 140 -9.76 -14.44 24.96
CA ILE A 140 -8.64 -15.40 24.98
C ILE A 140 -7.53 -14.98 25.95
N GLY A 141 -7.85 -14.09 26.89
CA GLY A 141 -6.90 -13.61 27.88
C GLY A 141 -5.94 -12.54 27.36
N LYS A 142 -4.81 -12.39 28.05
CA LYS A 142 -3.74 -11.44 27.70
C LYS A 142 -2.82 -12.08 26.66
N LEU A 143 -2.41 -11.28 25.69
CA LEU A 143 -1.38 -11.69 24.72
C LEU A 143 -0.01 -11.71 25.41
N GLU A 144 0.62 -12.89 25.47
CA GLU A 144 1.93 -13.08 26.10
C GLU A 144 3.04 -13.30 25.06
N LYS A 145 2.73 -14.02 23.98
CA LYS A 145 3.73 -14.39 22.97
C LYS A 145 3.11 -14.43 21.57
N ILE A 146 3.87 -13.95 20.59
CA ILE A 146 3.57 -14.07 19.16
C ILE A 146 4.71 -14.79 18.47
N ILE A 147 4.41 -15.82 17.72
CA ILE A 147 5.37 -16.50 16.83
C ILE A 147 4.81 -16.41 15.42
N ILE A 148 5.57 -15.85 14.50
CA ILE A 148 5.21 -15.76 13.09
C ILE A 148 6.25 -16.49 12.27
N THR A 149 5.81 -17.42 11.43
CA THR A 149 6.64 -18.10 10.44
C THR A 149 6.14 -17.71 9.06
N SER A 150 6.94 -16.93 8.32
CA SER A 150 6.62 -16.50 6.96
C SER A 150 7.62 -17.11 5.98
N ARG A 151 7.09 -17.76 4.94
CA ARG A 151 7.87 -18.41 3.89
C ARG A 151 7.26 -18.13 2.53
N ASP A 152 8.09 -17.72 1.59
CA ASP A 152 7.67 -17.60 0.19
C ASP A 152 7.90 -18.94 -0.53
N PRO A 153 7.04 -19.29 -1.50
CA PRO A 153 7.12 -20.57 -2.22
C PRO A 153 8.38 -20.68 -3.10
N ALA A 154 8.94 -19.55 -3.53
CA ALA A 154 10.16 -19.48 -4.33
C ALA A 154 10.90 -18.14 -4.09
N PRO A 155 12.24 -18.12 -4.22
CA PRO A 155 13.01 -16.90 -4.09
C PRO A 155 12.65 -15.93 -5.21
N PRO A 156 12.58 -14.62 -4.93
CA PRO A 156 12.37 -13.60 -5.96
C PRO A 156 13.60 -13.48 -6.88
N SER A 157 13.44 -12.88 -8.05
CA SER A 157 14.54 -12.67 -8.98
C SER A 157 15.63 -11.78 -8.38
N ILE A 158 16.90 -12.01 -8.77
CA ILE A 158 18.05 -11.19 -8.31
C ILE A 158 17.82 -9.69 -8.59
N LYS A 159 17.23 -9.37 -9.75
CA LYS A 159 16.88 -7.97 -10.10
C LYS A 159 15.93 -7.37 -9.07
N TYR A 160 14.89 -8.10 -8.69
CA TYR A 160 13.93 -7.64 -7.69
C TYR A 160 14.57 -7.48 -6.31
N LEU A 161 15.41 -8.42 -5.89
CA LEU A 161 16.12 -8.36 -4.61
C LEU A 161 16.95 -7.08 -4.45
N LYS A 162 17.64 -6.65 -5.52
CA LYS A 162 18.42 -5.40 -5.51
C LYS A 162 17.59 -4.14 -5.28
N GLU A 163 16.32 -4.18 -5.63
CA GLU A 163 15.41 -3.02 -5.59
C GLU A 163 14.40 -3.08 -4.44
N SER A 164 14.18 -4.26 -3.84
CA SER A 164 13.14 -4.50 -2.84
C SER A 164 13.42 -3.92 -1.46
N GLY A 165 14.70 -3.66 -1.15
CA GLY A 165 15.14 -3.24 0.18
C GLY A 165 15.41 -4.41 1.14
N GLY A 166 15.43 -5.65 0.62
CA GLY A 166 15.75 -6.87 1.36
C GLY A 166 14.57 -7.41 2.18
N ILE A 167 14.82 -8.53 2.85
CA ILE A 167 13.79 -9.31 3.55
C ILE A 167 12.98 -8.48 4.57
N PHE A 168 13.63 -7.56 5.28
CA PHE A 168 12.98 -6.75 6.32
C PHE A 168 11.96 -5.76 5.74
N LYS A 169 12.30 -5.09 4.62
CA LYS A 169 11.45 -4.01 4.05
C LYS A 169 10.45 -4.53 3.03
N ASP A 170 10.66 -5.71 2.49
CA ASP A 170 9.76 -6.28 1.49
C ASP A 170 8.81 -7.32 2.08
N MET A 171 9.34 -8.32 2.79
CA MET A 171 8.57 -9.45 3.30
C MET A 171 8.16 -9.25 4.77
N MET A 172 9.14 -9.09 5.66
CA MET A 172 8.89 -9.01 7.11
C MET A 172 8.17 -7.73 7.54
N ILE A 173 8.12 -6.72 6.69
CA ILE A 173 7.30 -5.52 6.96
C ILE A 173 5.84 -5.85 7.24
N HIS A 174 5.30 -6.91 6.62
CA HIS A 174 3.95 -7.41 6.88
C HIS A 174 3.84 -8.07 8.25
N ASP A 175 4.88 -8.78 8.69
CA ASP A 175 4.92 -9.44 9.98
C ASP A 175 5.04 -8.40 11.11
N PHE A 176 5.90 -7.40 10.93
CA PHE A 176 6.01 -6.28 11.88
C PHE A 176 4.70 -5.49 12.00
N ASP A 177 4.04 -5.23 10.88
CA ASP A 177 2.74 -4.55 10.90
C ASP A 177 1.68 -5.39 11.60
N LEU A 178 1.67 -6.71 11.39
CA LEU A 178 0.72 -7.61 12.03
C LEU A 178 0.93 -7.70 13.54
N VAL A 179 2.19 -7.74 14.01
CA VAL A 179 2.51 -7.69 15.44
C VAL A 179 2.00 -6.38 16.05
N ARG A 180 2.28 -5.24 15.42
CA ARG A 180 1.75 -3.93 15.87
C ARG A 180 0.23 -3.88 15.85
N PHE A 181 -0.40 -4.52 14.89
CA PHE A 181 -1.87 -4.63 14.83
C PHE A 181 -2.43 -5.38 16.04
N TYR A 182 -1.79 -6.45 16.48
CA TYR A 182 -2.23 -7.21 17.67
C TYR A 182 -1.93 -6.49 18.98
N LEU A 183 -0.74 -5.88 19.09
CA LEU A 183 -0.31 -5.16 20.29
C LEU A 183 -1.09 -3.87 20.56
N ASP A 184 -1.76 -3.32 19.53
CA ASP A 184 -2.53 -2.07 19.60
C ASP A 184 -1.66 -0.85 19.91
N LYS A 185 -1.51 -0.50 21.19
CA LYS A 185 -0.74 0.69 21.65
C LYS A 185 0.65 0.34 22.19
N ASP A 186 0.91 -0.94 22.41
CA ASP A 186 2.21 -1.37 22.93
C ASP A 186 3.28 -1.28 21.86
N GLU A 187 4.47 -0.84 22.23
CA GLU A 187 5.63 -0.71 21.36
C GLU A 187 6.75 -1.65 21.82
N PRO A 188 7.53 -2.21 20.87
CA PRO A 188 8.68 -3.04 21.23
C PRO A 188 9.75 -2.18 21.93
N ILE A 189 10.29 -2.71 23.03
CA ILE A 189 11.36 -2.06 23.80
C ILE A 189 12.75 -2.58 23.44
N ASN A 190 12.83 -3.82 22.95
CA ASN A 190 14.09 -4.44 22.50
C ASN A 190 13.87 -5.15 21.16
N LEU A 191 14.91 -5.15 20.33
CA LEU A 191 14.93 -5.87 19.07
C LEU A 191 16.28 -6.59 18.91
N ILE A 192 16.21 -7.87 18.57
CA ILE A 192 17.37 -8.68 18.18
C ILE A 192 17.08 -9.26 16.80
N ALA A 193 18.01 -9.13 15.88
CA ALA A 193 17.95 -9.75 14.57
C ALA A 193 19.20 -10.64 14.37
N THR A 194 18.98 -11.87 13.95
CA THR A 194 20.03 -12.84 13.60
C THR A 194 19.77 -13.39 12.21
N GLY A 195 20.81 -13.75 11.50
CA GLY A 195 20.72 -14.32 10.16
C GLY A 195 21.95 -15.17 9.86
N SER A 196 21.83 -16.08 8.91
CA SER A 196 22.91 -16.90 8.37
C SER A 196 22.90 -16.84 6.85
#